data_aa3a59854b247410316c3b54cfc662f1
#
_entry.id   aa3a59854b247410316c3b54cfc662f1
#
_cell.length_a   1.000
_cell.length_b   1.000
_cell.length_c   1.000
_cell.angle_alpha   90.00
_cell.angle_beta   90.00
_cell.angle_gamma   90.00
#
_symmetry.space_group_name_H-M   'P 1'
#
loop_
_entity.id
_entity.type
_entity.pdbx_description
1 polymer ?
#
loop_
_entity_poly.entity_id
_entity_poly.type
_entity_poly.pdbx_seq_one_letter_code
_entity_poly.pdbx_strand_id
1 'polypeptide(L)'
;MAGTRRSTRQTVAAAPKYNEDDDSSTAEVQSKRSAKKTTRRKRDREDEDADEEIADNSPLPPKKAATAKAKASKAKPSPDTSAPKSKTNPPPAPSSPTNRDANGAQEVYWLLKAEPLPRYENGVNVAFSISDLRACTEPEPWGGVRNPQARNNMQAMRKGDLGFFYHSNAKPSGIVGILRVVEEAKVDETAFDPKDPYYDKKSVRENPKWYCVGVEFVREFDDIVDLARIKEYAKEGPLRDMQLVTNSRLSVSRVRKEEWDFIMKLVDVANKNDKTE
;
A
#
# COMPACT_ATOMS: atom_id res chain seq x y z
N MET A 1 5.20 -27.22 24.29
CA MET A 1 5.50 -27.29 22.85
C MET A 1 4.48 -26.39 22.14
N ALA A 2 4.87 -25.18 21.76
CA ALA A 2 4.01 -24.22 21.07
C ALA A 2 4.17 -24.42 19.57
N GLY A 3 3.12 -24.95 18.94
CA GLY A 3 3.06 -25.12 17.49
C GLY A 3 2.84 -23.78 16.82
N THR A 4 3.76 -23.40 15.96
CA THR A 4 3.68 -22.23 15.08
C THR A 4 2.54 -22.45 14.09
N ARG A 5 1.42 -21.74 14.26
CA ARG A 5 0.30 -21.76 13.32
C ARG A 5 0.66 -20.90 12.11
N ARG A 6 0.72 -21.51 10.95
CA ARG A 6 0.91 -20.86 9.66
C ARG A 6 -0.37 -20.11 9.28
N SER A 7 -0.22 -18.89 8.76
CA SER A 7 -1.28 -18.11 8.13
C SER A 7 -2.03 -18.93 7.07
N THR A 8 -3.35 -18.90 7.09
CA THR A 8 -4.27 -19.64 6.20
C THR A 8 -4.27 -19.16 4.74
N ARG A 9 -3.37 -18.28 4.35
CA ARG A 9 -3.21 -17.82 2.95
C ARG A 9 -2.79 -18.91 1.94
N GLN A 10 -2.76 -20.19 2.31
CA GLN A 10 -2.19 -21.25 1.47
C GLN A 10 -3.14 -22.37 1.04
N THR A 11 -4.44 -22.21 1.05
CA THR A 11 -5.29 -23.26 0.49
C THR A 11 -6.33 -22.69 -0.47
N VAL A 12 -5.96 -22.50 -1.73
CA VAL A 12 -6.93 -22.48 -2.82
C VAL A 12 -6.52 -23.51 -3.86
N ALA A 13 -7.52 -24.33 -4.17
CA ALA A 13 -7.50 -25.52 -4.98
C ALA A 13 -6.87 -25.36 -6.36
N ALA A 14 -6.40 -26.52 -6.89
CA ALA A 14 -5.83 -26.72 -8.21
C ALA A 14 -6.70 -26.14 -9.34
N ALA A 15 -6.03 -25.52 -10.31
CA ALA A 15 -6.59 -25.05 -11.57
C ALA A 15 -7.22 -26.23 -12.35
N PRO A 16 -8.36 -26.01 -13.04
CA PRO A 16 -8.91 -27.00 -13.97
C PRO A 16 -8.02 -27.09 -15.20
N LYS A 17 -7.67 -28.33 -15.55
CA LYS A 17 -7.02 -28.69 -16.81
C LYS A 17 -8.01 -28.48 -17.95
N TYR A 18 -7.65 -27.64 -18.91
CA TYR A 18 -8.31 -27.58 -20.21
C TYR A 18 -7.77 -28.72 -21.06
N ASN A 19 -8.67 -29.59 -21.55
CA ASN A 19 -8.39 -30.55 -22.61
C ASN A 19 -8.57 -29.82 -23.96
N GLU A 20 -7.52 -29.85 -24.78
CA GLU A 20 -7.62 -29.60 -26.22
C GLU A 20 -8.02 -30.90 -26.88
N ASP A 21 -9.14 -30.88 -27.59
CA ASP A 21 -9.42 -31.80 -28.68
C ASP A 21 -10.33 -31.09 -29.71
N ASP A 22 -9.71 -30.81 -30.84
CA ASP A 22 -10.11 -31.09 -32.24
C ASP A 22 -11.47 -30.57 -32.74
N ASP A 23 -11.49 -29.72 -33.75
CA ASP A 23 -11.86 -30.11 -35.13
C ASP A 23 -11.65 -28.98 -36.15
N SER A 24 -11.19 -29.44 -37.32
CA SER A 24 -10.81 -28.74 -38.53
C SER A 24 -12.01 -28.20 -39.32
N SER A 25 -11.87 -27.05 -39.98
CA SER A 25 -12.07 -26.96 -41.47
C SER A 25 -11.91 -25.53 -42.02
N THR A 26 -10.99 -25.44 -42.93
CA THR A 26 -10.89 -24.66 -44.19
C THR A 26 -11.79 -23.44 -44.44
N ALA A 27 -11.14 -22.31 -44.78
CA ALA A 27 -11.28 -21.62 -46.08
C ALA A 27 -10.31 -20.42 -46.17
N GLU A 28 -9.54 -20.44 -47.28
CA GLU A 28 -8.68 -19.39 -47.81
C GLU A 28 -9.48 -18.13 -48.19
N VAL A 29 -8.90 -16.94 -48.03
CA VAL A 29 -8.84 -15.91 -49.08
C VAL A 29 -7.65 -14.98 -48.86
N GLN A 30 -6.87 -14.82 -49.90
CA GLN A 30 -5.71 -13.97 -50.10
C GLN A 30 -6.09 -12.47 -50.15
N SER A 31 -5.21 -11.57 -49.69
CA SER A 31 -4.51 -10.61 -50.57
C SER A 31 -3.77 -9.50 -49.82
N LYS A 32 -2.49 -9.46 -49.98
CA LYS A 32 -1.57 -8.46 -50.55
C LYS A 32 -1.35 -7.10 -49.89
N ARG A 33 -0.06 -6.92 -49.49
CA ARG A 33 0.88 -5.79 -49.69
C ARG A 33 0.58 -4.46 -48.94
N SER A 34 1.55 -3.90 -48.24
CA SER A 34 2.81 -3.34 -48.73
C SER A 34 3.76 -2.93 -47.59
N ALA A 35 5.03 -3.08 -47.90
CA ALA A 35 6.17 -2.71 -47.05
C ALA A 35 6.44 -1.20 -47.04
N LYS A 36 6.96 -0.68 -45.92
CA LYS A 36 7.90 0.45 -45.98
C LYS A 36 8.97 0.35 -44.89
N LYS A 37 10.17 0.32 -45.40
CA LYS A 37 11.50 0.14 -44.82
C LYS A 37 12.12 1.52 -44.61
N THR A 38 12.77 1.75 -43.45
CA THR A 38 13.96 2.66 -43.32
C THR A 38 14.64 2.34 -42.01
N THR A 39 15.74 1.68 -41.98
CA THR A 39 17.19 1.98 -41.96
C THR A 39 17.68 2.73 -40.70
N ARG A 40 18.32 1.98 -39.78
CA ARG A 40 19.76 1.90 -39.51
C ARG A 40 20.41 3.11 -38.82
N ARG A 41 20.93 2.94 -37.61
CA ARG A 41 22.34 3.23 -37.34
C ARG A 41 22.87 2.46 -36.13
N LYS A 42 23.80 1.56 -36.45
CA LYS A 42 24.73 0.83 -35.62
C LYS A 42 25.89 1.74 -35.25
N ARG A 43 26.38 1.67 -34.02
CA ARG A 43 27.77 2.00 -33.68
C ARG A 43 28.26 0.99 -32.66
N ASP A 44 29.02 0.06 -33.22
CA ASP A 44 29.97 -0.78 -32.51
C ASP A 44 31.21 0.07 -32.16
N ARG A 45 31.80 -0.22 -31.02
CA ARG A 45 33.24 -0.12 -30.83
C ARG A 45 33.66 -1.05 -29.70
N GLU A 46 34.31 -2.08 -30.09
CA GLU A 46 35.22 -2.92 -29.35
C GLU A 46 36.55 -2.18 -29.14
N ASP A 47 37.28 -2.61 -28.12
CA ASP A 47 38.68 -3.01 -27.95
C ASP A 47 39.14 -2.60 -26.55
N GLU A 48 39.48 -3.53 -25.72
CA GLU A 48 40.62 -4.40 -25.43
C GLU A 48 41.70 -3.74 -24.55
N ASP A 49 41.94 -4.44 -23.45
CA ASP A 49 43.17 -4.90 -22.81
C ASP A 49 44.03 -4.02 -21.89
N ALA A 50 44.37 -4.70 -20.79
CA ALA A 50 45.64 -4.89 -20.07
C ALA A 50 45.97 -4.05 -18.84
N ASP A 51 45.99 -4.80 -17.74
CA ASP A 51 47.02 -4.92 -16.66
C ASP A 51 47.88 -3.73 -16.24
N GLU A 52 47.95 -3.43 -14.97
CA GLU A 52 49.02 -3.75 -14.03
C GLU A 52 48.85 -3.06 -12.65
N GLU A 53 49.20 -3.84 -11.64
CA GLU A 53 49.39 -3.48 -10.24
C GLU A 53 50.41 -2.36 -10.04
N ILE A 54 50.34 -1.63 -8.90
CA ILE A 54 51.35 -1.57 -7.84
C ILE A 54 50.92 -0.62 -6.70
N ALA A 55 51.19 -1.08 -5.49
CA ALA A 55 51.02 -0.51 -4.16
C ALA A 55 51.70 0.86 -3.93
N ASP A 56 51.24 1.65 -2.97
CA ASP A 56 51.90 1.88 -1.68
C ASP A 56 51.52 3.22 -0.99
N ASN A 57 51.28 3.11 0.31
CA ASN A 57 51.59 4.02 1.42
C ASN A 57 50.93 5.41 1.61
N SER A 58 50.26 5.43 2.75
CA SER A 58 49.88 6.59 3.60
C SER A 58 51.07 7.52 3.97
N PRO A 59 50.93 8.73 4.55
CA PRO A 59 50.09 9.05 5.74
C PRO A 59 49.44 10.47 5.82
N LEU A 60 48.49 10.63 6.75
CA LEU A 60 48.01 11.87 7.39
C LEU A 60 49.09 12.50 8.32
N PRO A 61 48.95 13.68 8.96
CA PRO A 61 47.97 14.78 9.05
C PRO A 61 48.65 16.22 9.01
N PRO A 62 48.22 17.32 9.66
CA PRO A 62 47.20 17.64 10.65
C PRO A 62 46.44 18.97 10.49
N LYS A 63 45.48 19.16 11.39
CA LYS A 63 44.67 20.38 11.72
C LYS A 63 45.41 21.69 11.78
N LYS A 64 44.66 22.79 11.41
CA LYS A 64 44.59 24.03 12.21
C LYS A 64 43.36 24.86 11.89
N ALA A 65 42.75 25.36 12.97
CA ALA A 65 41.62 26.26 13.04
C ALA A 65 42.04 27.70 12.75
N ALA A 66 41.14 28.55 12.29
CA ALA A 66 40.72 29.79 12.92
C ALA A 66 40.03 30.80 11.98
N THR A 67 38.92 31.31 12.45
CA THR A 67 38.43 32.70 12.51
C THR A 67 37.74 33.36 11.33
N ALA A 68 36.59 33.84 11.70
CA ALA A 68 35.58 34.67 11.06
C ALA A 68 36.07 35.91 10.32
N LYS A 69 35.31 36.28 9.27
CA LYS A 69 34.88 37.68 9.04
C LYS A 69 33.71 37.75 8.07
N ALA A 70 32.68 38.42 8.53
CA ALA A 70 31.50 38.81 7.78
C ALA A 70 31.82 39.83 6.68
N LYS A 71 31.15 39.73 5.52
CA LYS A 71 30.85 40.88 4.68
C LYS A 71 29.55 40.64 3.90
N ALA A 72 28.61 41.52 4.13
CA ALA A 72 27.34 41.64 3.45
C ALA A 72 27.54 42.18 2.02
N SER A 73 26.78 41.69 1.06
CA SER A 73 26.37 42.45 -0.13
C SER A 73 25.14 41.85 -0.81
N LYS A 74 24.06 42.61 -0.74
CA LYS A 74 22.97 42.91 -1.67
C LYS A 74 22.38 41.79 -2.52
N ALA A 75 21.14 41.49 -2.15
CA ALA A 75 20.13 40.78 -2.92
C ALA A 75 19.65 41.56 -4.15
N LYS A 76 19.33 40.84 -5.22
CA LYS A 76 18.41 41.27 -6.28
C LYS A 76 17.36 40.14 -6.41
N PRO A 77 16.06 40.45 -6.42
CA PRO A 77 15.03 39.44 -6.49
C PRO A 77 14.69 39.07 -7.93
N SER A 78 14.61 37.77 -8.20
CA SER A 78 13.90 37.22 -9.36
C SER A 78 12.58 36.62 -8.89
N PRO A 79 11.46 36.80 -9.60
CA PRO A 79 10.18 36.27 -9.18
C PRO A 79 10.07 34.81 -9.63
N ASP A 80 10.20 33.91 -8.68
CA ASP A 80 9.86 32.48 -8.89
C ASP A 80 8.47 32.24 -8.29
N THR A 81 7.50 32.15 -9.20
CA THR A 81 6.09 31.88 -8.88
C THR A 81 5.89 30.38 -8.83
N SER A 82 6.40 29.75 -7.78
CA SER A 82 5.98 28.41 -7.42
C SER A 82 5.01 28.49 -6.26
N ALA A 83 3.74 28.21 -6.55
CA ALA A 83 2.69 28.08 -5.56
C ALA A 83 3.12 27.09 -4.45
N PRO A 84 2.91 27.40 -3.17
CA PRO A 84 3.26 26.51 -2.09
C PRO A 84 2.39 25.25 -2.20
N LYS A 85 3.02 24.11 -2.43
CA LYS A 85 2.37 22.80 -2.22
C LYS A 85 1.93 22.77 -0.76
N SER A 86 0.63 22.91 -0.53
CA SER A 86 -0.01 22.73 0.76
C SER A 86 0.45 21.40 1.33
N LYS A 87 1.26 21.44 2.38
CA LYS A 87 1.54 20.26 3.20
C LYS A 87 0.29 20.00 3.99
N THR A 88 -0.57 19.11 3.49
CA THR A 88 -1.72 18.63 4.26
C THR A 88 -1.18 17.98 5.53
N ASN A 89 -1.57 18.53 6.67
CA ASN A 89 -1.20 17.94 7.96
C ASN A 89 -1.83 16.55 8.05
N PRO A 90 -1.09 15.54 8.53
CA PRO A 90 -1.68 14.23 8.80
C PRO A 90 -2.83 14.40 9.80
N PRO A 91 -3.86 13.52 9.75
CA PRO A 91 -4.91 13.51 10.74
C PRO A 91 -4.33 13.54 12.15
N PRO A 92 -4.91 14.29 13.09
CA PRO A 92 -4.41 14.34 14.45
C PRO A 92 -4.35 12.94 15.05
N ALA A 93 -3.39 12.73 15.95
CA ALA A 93 -3.36 11.51 16.75
C ALA A 93 -4.63 11.46 17.61
N PRO A 94 -5.11 10.25 18.00
CA PRO A 94 -6.24 10.14 18.93
C PRO A 94 -5.98 10.94 20.21
N SER A 95 -7.01 11.58 20.75
CA SER A 95 -6.94 12.33 22.01
C SER A 95 -6.82 11.39 23.21
N SER A 96 -7.22 10.14 23.05
CA SER A 96 -7.24 9.08 24.06
C SER A 96 -6.38 7.89 23.66
N PRO A 97 -5.70 7.21 24.59
CA PRO A 97 -4.97 5.99 24.33
C PRO A 97 -5.87 4.82 23.90
N THR A 98 -7.20 4.95 24.08
CA THR A 98 -8.19 3.94 23.67
C THR A 98 -8.81 4.23 22.32
N ASN A 99 -8.47 5.31 21.64
CA ASN A 99 -9.12 5.80 20.42
C ASN A 99 -10.63 6.08 20.59
N ARG A 100 -11.06 6.38 21.82
CA ARG A 100 -12.45 6.68 22.15
C ARG A 100 -12.55 8.06 22.77
N ASP A 101 -13.59 8.78 22.42
CA ASP A 101 -13.97 10.05 23.06
C ASP A 101 -14.58 9.81 24.46
N ALA A 102 -14.94 10.89 25.13
CA ALA A 102 -15.56 10.84 26.48
C ALA A 102 -16.88 10.06 26.49
N ASN A 103 -17.54 9.89 25.34
CA ASN A 103 -18.80 9.16 25.20
C ASN A 103 -18.58 7.70 24.76
N GLY A 104 -17.32 7.27 24.62
CA GLY A 104 -16.95 5.94 24.17
C GLY A 104 -17.04 5.72 22.64
N ALA A 105 -17.30 6.78 21.85
CA ALA A 105 -17.33 6.71 20.41
C ALA A 105 -15.89 6.73 19.83
N GLN A 106 -15.68 6.02 18.74
CA GLN A 106 -14.37 5.99 18.06
C GLN A 106 -14.05 7.35 17.44
N GLU A 107 -12.87 7.89 17.73
CA GLU A 107 -12.40 9.19 17.22
C GLU A 107 -11.64 9.07 15.91
N VAL A 108 -10.82 8.03 15.78
CA VAL A 108 -9.99 7.79 14.61
C VAL A 108 -10.33 6.43 14.05
N TYR A 109 -10.70 6.41 12.79
CA TYR A 109 -10.95 5.20 12.04
C TYR A 109 -9.74 4.85 11.17
N TRP A 110 -9.77 3.70 10.55
CA TRP A 110 -8.66 3.17 9.78
C TRP A 110 -9.09 2.84 8.35
N LEU A 111 -8.13 2.77 7.45
CA LEU A 111 -8.32 2.21 6.12
C LEU A 111 -7.13 1.31 5.82
N LEU A 112 -7.42 0.05 5.53
CA LEU A 112 -6.44 -1.01 5.27
C LEU A 112 -6.60 -1.48 3.82
N LYS A 113 -5.49 -1.49 3.08
CA LYS A 113 -5.48 -1.85 1.66
C LYS A 113 -5.03 -3.29 1.47
N ALA A 114 -5.82 -4.05 0.72
CA ALA A 114 -5.47 -5.36 0.21
C ALA A 114 -5.61 -5.40 -1.31
N GLU A 115 -5.00 -6.38 -1.95
CA GLU A 115 -5.05 -6.60 -3.40
C GLU A 115 -5.90 -7.85 -3.65
N PRO A 116 -7.11 -7.72 -4.24
CA PRO A 116 -8.02 -8.86 -4.41
C PRO A 116 -7.63 -9.77 -5.58
N LEU A 117 -6.85 -9.25 -6.53
CA LEU A 117 -6.45 -10.01 -7.72
C LEU A 117 -5.15 -10.78 -7.47
N PRO A 118 -4.96 -11.94 -8.13
CA PRO A 118 -3.75 -12.73 -8.00
C PRO A 118 -2.49 -11.90 -8.24
N ARG A 119 -1.63 -11.89 -7.24
CA ARG A 119 -0.32 -11.26 -7.27
C ARG A 119 0.69 -12.20 -6.62
N TYR A 120 1.81 -12.41 -7.27
CA TYR A 120 2.82 -13.33 -6.80
C TYR A 120 4.06 -12.57 -6.32
N GLU A 121 4.43 -12.81 -5.07
CA GLU A 121 5.67 -12.34 -4.45
C GLU A 121 6.50 -13.58 -4.06
N ASN A 122 7.71 -13.69 -4.56
CA ASN A 122 8.57 -14.87 -4.35
C ASN A 122 7.87 -16.21 -4.67
N GLY A 123 6.96 -16.22 -5.68
CA GLY A 123 6.21 -17.41 -6.06
C GLY A 123 5.00 -17.75 -5.20
N VAL A 124 4.70 -16.95 -4.17
CA VAL A 124 3.52 -17.09 -3.32
C VAL A 124 2.44 -16.10 -3.76
N ASN A 125 1.21 -16.57 -3.96
CA ASN A 125 0.07 -15.68 -4.21
C ASN A 125 -0.28 -14.94 -2.92
N VAL A 126 -0.21 -13.60 -2.96
CA VAL A 126 -0.50 -12.71 -1.82
C VAL A 126 -1.84 -11.98 -1.98
N ALA A 127 -2.68 -12.40 -2.94
CA ALA A 127 -4.01 -11.84 -3.11
C ALA A 127 -4.85 -12.06 -1.84
N PHE A 128 -5.61 -11.03 -1.47
CA PHE A 128 -6.52 -11.07 -0.34
C PHE A 128 -7.69 -10.12 -0.56
N SER A 129 -8.90 -10.66 -0.63
CA SER A 129 -10.14 -9.92 -0.85
C SER A 129 -10.97 -9.81 0.43
N ILE A 130 -12.04 -9.00 0.39
CA ILE A 130 -13.00 -8.94 1.50
C ILE A 130 -13.73 -10.27 1.69
N SER A 131 -13.94 -11.02 0.60
CA SER A 131 -14.56 -12.35 0.67
C SER A 131 -13.64 -13.37 1.37
N ASP A 132 -12.31 -13.23 1.18
CA ASP A 132 -11.34 -14.05 1.92
C ASP A 132 -11.39 -13.73 3.41
N LEU A 133 -11.43 -12.42 3.77
CA LEU A 133 -11.58 -12.02 5.17
C LEU A 133 -12.89 -12.53 5.77
N ARG A 134 -14.00 -12.50 5.01
CA ARG A 134 -15.29 -13.04 5.46
C ARG A 134 -15.26 -14.54 5.71
N ALA A 135 -14.45 -15.28 4.96
CA ALA A 135 -14.29 -16.73 5.10
C ALA A 135 -13.40 -17.13 6.29
N CYS A 136 -12.64 -16.19 6.86
CA CYS A 136 -11.80 -16.47 8.02
C CYS A 136 -12.65 -16.80 9.24
N THR A 137 -12.34 -17.92 9.91
CA THR A 137 -12.99 -18.37 11.15
C THR A 137 -12.28 -17.89 12.42
N GLU A 138 -11.05 -17.43 12.28
CA GLU A 138 -10.21 -16.84 13.33
C GLU A 138 -9.74 -15.45 12.88
N PRO A 139 -9.33 -14.58 13.81
CA PRO A 139 -8.78 -13.27 13.45
C PRO A 139 -7.63 -13.38 12.46
N GLU A 140 -7.74 -12.67 11.33
CA GLU A 140 -6.70 -12.68 10.31
C GLU A 140 -5.58 -11.69 10.68
N PRO A 141 -4.31 -12.15 10.75
CA PRO A 141 -3.19 -11.26 10.99
C PRO A 141 -2.95 -10.33 9.78
N TRP A 142 -3.20 -9.05 9.94
CA TRP A 142 -2.89 -8.04 8.92
C TRP A 142 -1.40 -7.73 8.92
N GLY A 143 -0.62 -8.64 8.35
CA GLY A 143 0.84 -8.59 8.29
C GLY A 143 1.37 -8.09 6.95
N GLY A 144 2.69 -8.22 6.74
CA GLY A 144 3.34 -7.87 5.48
C GLY A 144 3.52 -6.36 5.26
N VAL A 145 3.22 -5.53 6.25
CA VAL A 145 3.37 -4.07 6.15
C VAL A 145 4.82 -3.66 6.40
N ARG A 146 5.47 -3.08 5.37
CA ARG A 146 6.90 -2.69 5.40
C ARG A 146 7.12 -1.18 5.22
N ASN A 147 6.11 -0.38 5.57
CA ASN A 147 6.18 1.07 5.61
C ASN A 147 6.13 1.55 7.07
N PRO A 148 7.09 2.38 7.56
CA PRO A 148 7.12 2.81 8.95
C PRO A 148 5.90 3.61 9.39
N GLN A 149 5.33 4.45 8.51
CA GLN A 149 4.13 5.23 8.82
C GLN A 149 2.90 4.32 8.95
N ALA A 150 2.74 3.35 8.04
CA ALA A 150 1.66 2.37 8.10
C ALA A 150 1.77 1.49 9.36
N ARG A 151 2.99 1.04 9.70
CA ARG A 151 3.27 0.34 10.96
C ARG A 151 2.87 1.17 12.19
N ASN A 152 3.26 2.44 12.24
CA ASN A 152 2.91 3.33 13.36
C ASN A 152 1.39 3.50 13.49
N ASN A 153 0.68 3.52 12.36
CA ASN A 153 -0.79 3.52 12.36
C ASN A 153 -1.33 2.22 12.97
N MET A 154 -0.79 1.06 12.60
CA MET A 154 -1.21 -0.22 13.19
C MET A 154 -0.93 -0.31 14.70
N GLN A 155 0.22 0.20 15.15
CA GLN A 155 0.54 0.26 16.60
C GLN A 155 -0.39 1.20 17.37
N ALA A 156 -1.04 2.16 16.71
CA ALA A 156 -2.02 3.06 17.31
C ALA A 156 -3.44 2.47 17.31
N MET A 157 -3.69 1.36 16.62
CA MET A 157 -4.99 0.68 16.64
C MET A 157 -5.27 0.06 18.01
N ARG A 158 -6.54 0.03 18.39
CA ARG A 158 -7.01 -0.59 19.62
C ARG A 158 -8.09 -1.62 19.32
N LYS A 159 -8.19 -2.61 20.20
CA LYS A 159 -9.23 -3.62 20.11
C LYS A 159 -10.62 -2.99 20.04
N GLY A 160 -11.42 -3.41 19.07
CA GLY A 160 -12.75 -2.87 18.79
C GLY A 160 -12.76 -1.69 17.81
N ASP A 161 -11.59 -1.22 17.33
CA ASP A 161 -11.54 -0.17 16.31
C ASP A 161 -12.09 -0.69 14.98
N LEU A 162 -12.87 0.16 14.32
CA LEU A 162 -13.39 -0.10 12.98
C LEU A 162 -12.49 0.55 11.93
N GLY A 163 -12.42 -0.12 10.78
CA GLY A 163 -11.69 0.38 9.63
C GLY A 163 -12.36 -0.03 8.33
N PHE A 164 -12.10 0.73 7.26
CA PHE A 164 -12.48 0.36 5.91
C PHE A 164 -11.53 -0.69 5.34
N PHE A 165 -12.11 -1.69 4.69
CA PHE A 165 -11.39 -2.60 3.83
C PHE A 165 -11.38 -2.02 2.41
N TYR A 166 -10.18 -1.83 1.85
CA TYR A 166 -10.00 -1.20 0.55
C TYR A 166 -9.36 -2.16 -0.45
N HIS A 167 -10.00 -2.40 -1.59
CA HIS A 167 -9.41 -3.12 -2.71
C HIS A 167 -8.51 -2.18 -3.52
N SER A 168 -7.20 -2.45 -3.51
CA SER A 168 -6.20 -1.77 -4.32
C SER A 168 -5.78 -2.63 -5.52
N ASN A 169 -5.18 -2.00 -6.53
CA ASN A 169 -4.74 -2.67 -7.76
C ASN A 169 -5.84 -3.47 -8.48
N ALA A 170 -7.10 -3.09 -8.28
CA ALA A 170 -8.27 -3.64 -8.97
C ALA A 170 -8.96 -2.55 -9.79
N LYS A 171 -9.86 -2.94 -10.66
CA LYS A 171 -10.71 -2.03 -11.45
C LYS A 171 -12.18 -2.45 -11.30
N PRO A 172 -12.99 -1.64 -10.59
CA PRO A 172 -12.62 -0.43 -9.88
C PRO A 172 -11.83 -0.72 -8.60
N SER A 173 -10.95 0.23 -8.17
CA SER A 173 -10.36 0.26 -6.84
C SER A 173 -11.27 1.05 -5.91
N GLY A 174 -11.44 0.64 -4.67
CA GLY A 174 -12.32 1.37 -3.75
C GLY A 174 -12.51 0.69 -2.40
N ILE A 175 -13.34 1.31 -1.58
CA ILE A 175 -13.76 0.78 -0.28
C ILE A 175 -14.90 -0.21 -0.52
N VAL A 176 -14.73 -1.44 -0.02
CA VAL A 176 -15.66 -2.55 -0.26
C VAL A 176 -16.35 -3.05 1.00
N GLY A 177 -15.94 -2.57 2.16
CA GLY A 177 -16.55 -3.00 3.41
C GLY A 177 -15.85 -2.51 4.65
N ILE A 178 -16.21 -3.08 5.77
CA ILE A 178 -15.74 -2.73 7.12
C ILE A 178 -15.10 -3.98 7.75
N LEU A 179 -13.98 -3.75 8.40
CA LEU A 179 -13.30 -4.69 9.30
C LEU A 179 -13.24 -4.13 10.73
N ARG A 180 -12.96 -5.00 11.69
CA ARG A 180 -12.74 -4.65 13.09
C ARG A 180 -11.38 -5.17 13.55
N VAL A 181 -10.66 -4.38 14.31
CA VAL A 181 -9.45 -4.79 15.01
C VAL A 181 -9.87 -5.60 16.25
N VAL A 182 -9.42 -6.83 16.34
CA VAL A 182 -9.72 -7.73 17.48
C VAL A 182 -8.48 -8.09 18.29
N GLU A 183 -7.30 -7.96 17.67
CA GLU A 183 -6.00 -8.08 18.35
C GLU A 183 -5.17 -6.83 18.06
N GLU A 184 -4.64 -6.22 19.13
CA GLU A 184 -3.74 -5.07 19.02
C GLU A 184 -2.40 -5.46 18.42
N ALA A 185 -1.56 -4.46 18.12
CA ALA A 185 -0.31 -4.68 17.42
C ALA A 185 0.60 -5.69 18.14
N LYS A 186 0.97 -6.74 17.45
CA LYS A 186 1.95 -7.76 17.84
C LYS A 186 3.05 -7.84 16.79
N VAL A 187 4.17 -8.44 17.15
CA VAL A 187 5.31 -8.60 16.23
C VAL A 187 4.86 -9.39 15.00
N ASP A 188 5.22 -8.89 13.82
CA ASP A 188 4.96 -9.57 12.55
C ASP A 188 6.07 -10.60 12.27
N GLU A 189 5.75 -11.87 12.54
CA GLU A 189 6.70 -12.99 12.38
C GLU A 189 7.12 -13.24 10.93
N THR A 190 6.30 -12.79 9.95
CA THR A 190 6.64 -12.92 8.52
C THR A 190 7.91 -12.16 8.14
N ALA A 191 8.29 -11.15 8.94
CA ALA A 191 9.52 -10.39 8.72
C ALA A 191 10.80 -11.21 8.94
N PHE A 192 10.73 -12.33 9.64
CA PHE A 192 11.90 -13.13 10.02
C PHE A 192 12.04 -14.43 9.23
N ASP A 193 11.04 -14.83 8.46
CA ASP A 193 11.11 -16.05 7.65
C ASP A 193 11.60 -15.71 6.23
N PRO A 194 12.82 -16.18 5.84
CA PRO A 194 13.36 -15.92 4.49
C PRO A 194 12.49 -16.50 3.34
N LYS A 195 11.57 -17.41 3.65
CA LYS A 195 10.63 -18.00 2.67
C LYS A 195 9.36 -17.19 2.52
N ASP A 196 9.08 -16.28 3.46
CA ASP A 196 7.90 -15.44 3.40
C ASP A 196 8.08 -14.31 2.37
N PRO A 197 7.02 -13.99 1.58
CA PRO A 197 7.07 -12.87 0.62
C PRO A 197 7.45 -11.54 1.25
N TYR A 198 7.14 -11.36 2.53
CA TYR A 198 7.36 -10.12 3.27
C TYR A 198 8.58 -10.17 4.19
N TYR A 199 9.53 -11.08 3.94
CA TYR A 199 10.79 -11.14 4.67
C TYR A 199 11.55 -9.81 4.63
N ASP A 200 12.06 -9.37 5.80
CA ASP A 200 12.96 -8.22 5.90
C ASP A 200 14.32 -8.66 6.47
N LYS A 201 15.30 -8.76 5.59
CA LYS A 201 16.69 -9.12 5.92
C LYS A 201 17.30 -8.28 7.06
N LYS A 202 16.77 -7.06 7.30
CA LYS A 202 17.28 -6.13 8.32
C LYS A 202 16.55 -6.25 9.65
N SER A 203 15.51 -7.09 9.74
CA SER A 203 14.77 -7.32 10.97
C SER A 203 15.49 -8.33 11.86
N VAL A 204 15.58 -8.02 13.14
CA VAL A 204 16.10 -8.90 14.18
C VAL A 204 15.06 -9.06 15.29
N ARG A 205 14.97 -10.27 15.88
CA ARG A 205 13.95 -10.61 16.88
C ARG A 205 14.09 -9.84 18.18
N GLU A 206 15.33 -9.48 18.54
CA GLU A 206 15.66 -8.73 19.75
C GLU A 206 15.17 -7.27 19.68
N ASN A 207 15.01 -6.74 18.47
CA ASN A 207 14.49 -5.40 18.25
C ASN A 207 13.57 -5.39 17.01
N PRO A 208 12.32 -5.89 17.13
CA PRO A 208 11.41 -6.04 16.02
C PRO A 208 10.98 -4.69 15.46
N LYS A 209 11.01 -4.58 14.14
CA LYS A 209 10.61 -3.35 13.43
C LYS A 209 9.17 -3.38 12.93
N TRP A 210 8.64 -4.58 12.66
CA TRP A 210 7.39 -4.75 11.96
C TRP A 210 6.36 -5.42 12.86
N TYR A 211 5.12 -4.96 12.73
CA TYR A 211 4.01 -5.36 13.57
C TYR A 211 2.80 -5.68 12.67
N CYS A 212 1.94 -6.55 13.14
CA CYS A 212 0.64 -6.85 12.56
C CYS A 212 -0.45 -6.67 13.61
N VAL A 213 -1.69 -6.50 13.15
CA VAL A 213 -2.90 -6.49 13.98
C VAL A 213 -3.80 -7.63 13.57
N GLY A 214 -4.57 -8.21 14.50
CA GLY A 214 -5.61 -9.17 14.15
C GLY A 214 -6.88 -8.45 13.78
N VAL A 215 -7.47 -8.80 12.63
CA VAL A 215 -8.71 -8.20 12.14
C VAL A 215 -9.75 -9.25 11.85
N GLU A 216 -11.03 -8.84 11.92
CA GLU A 216 -12.17 -9.67 11.54
C GLU A 216 -13.08 -8.93 10.56
N PHE A 217 -13.86 -9.68 9.81
CA PHE A 217 -14.90 -9.17 8.94
C PHE A 217 -16.07 -8.61 9.76
N VAL A 218 -16.60 -7.45 9.34
CA VAL A 218 -17.81 -6.86 9.93
C VAL A 218 -18.93 -6.79 8.89
N ARG A 219 -18.65 -6.17 7.75
CA ARG A 219 -19.66 -5.93 6.71
C ARG A 219 -19.00 -5.76 5.35
N GLU A 220 -19.59 -6.33 4.32
CA GLU A 220 -19.34 -6.01 2.93
C GLU A 220 -20.41 -5.04 2.42
N PHE A 221 -20.05 -4.12 1.55
CA PHE A 221 -20.98 -3.17 0.94
C PHE A 221 -21.56 -3.80 -0.33
N ASP A 222 -22.82 -3.50 -0.63
CA ASP A 222 -23.47 -3.96 -1.84
C ASP A 222 -22.77 -3.33 -3.07
N ASP A 223 -22.43 -2.04 -2.98
CA ASP A 223 -21.67 -1.31 -4.00
C ASP A 223 -20.33 -0.83 -3.48
N ILE A 224 -19.31 -0.92 -4.33
CA ILE A 224 -17.99 -0.35 -4.05
C ILE A 224 -18.04 1.19 -4.03
N VAL A 225 -17.50 1.80 -2.98
CA VAL A 225 -17.20 3.25 -3.01
C VAL A 225 -15.86 3.44 -3.72
N ASP A 226 -15.92 3.64 -5.03
CA ASP A 226 -14.74 3.66 -5.87
C ASP A 226 -13.83 4.87 -5.64
N LEU A 227 -12.58 4.75 -6.03
CA LEU A 227 -11.57 5.80 -5.87
C LEU A 227 -11.89 7.06 -6.69
N ALA A 228 -12.56 6.92 -7.85
CA ALA A 228 -12.92 8.06 -8.69
C ALA A 228 -13.94 8.94 -7.96
N ARG A 229 -14.97 8.33 -7.40
CA ARG A 229 -15.98 9.01 -6.58
C ARG A 229 -15.37 9.66 -5.33
N ILE A 230 -14.48 8.96 -4.63
CA ILE A 230 -13.75 9.53 -3.47
C ILE A 230 -12.94 10.77 -3.90
N LYS A 231 -12.25 10.72 -5.04
CA LYS A 231 -11.47 11.85 -5.56
C LYS A 231 -12.32 13.05 -5.97
N GLU A 232 -13.55 12.84 -6.44
CA GLU A 232 -14.49 13.94 -6.73
C GLU A 232 -14.79 14.73 -5.47
N TYR A 233 -15.13 14.08 -4.37
CA TYR A 233 -15.35 14.72 -3.08
C TYR A 233 -14.07 15.21 -2.39
N ALA A 234 -12.90 14.83 -2.89
CA ALA A 234 -11.63 15.33 -2.40
C ALA A 234 -11.17 16.63 -3.10
N LYS A 235 -11.76 17.01 -4.22
CA LYS A 235 -11.40 18.27 -4.92
C LYS A 235 -11.76 19.49 -4.08
N GLU A 236 -13.00 19.58 -3.64
CA GLU A 236 -13.54 20.72 -2.86
C GLU A 236 -14.51 20.28 -1.76
N GLY A 237 -14.42 19.05 -1.30
CA GLY A 237 -15.38 18.44 -0.40
C GLY A 237 -14.78 17.93 0.91
N PRO A 238 -15.56 17.18 1.68
CA PRO A 238 -15.20 16.70 3.01
C PRO A 238 -14.06 15.68 2.99
N LEU A 239 -13.70 15.11 1.85
CA LEU A 239 -12.61 14.12 1.70
C LEU A 239 -11.28 14.74 1.23
N ARG A 240 -11.17 16.09 1.15
CA ARG A 240 -10.00 16.79 0.61
C ARG A 240 -8.70 16.39 1.29
N ASP A 241 -8.71 16.24 2.60
CA ASP A 241 -7.53 15.94 3.40
C ASP A 241 -7.36 14.46 3.72
N MET A 242 -8.23 13.60 3.17
CA MET A 242 -8.19 12.17 3.41
C MET A 242 -6.86 11.55 2.98
N GLN A 243 -6.20 10.78 3.87
CA GLN A 243 -4.90 10.18 3.60
C GLN A 243 -4.91 9.23 2.40
N LEU A 244 -6.02 8.60 2.08
CA LEU A 244 -6.16 7.78 0.87
C LEU A 244 -5.84 8.57 -0.40
N VAL A 245 -6.16 9.87 -0.44
CA VAL A 245 -5.94 10.75 -1.60
C VAL A 245 -4.61 11.48 -1.48
N THR A 246 -4.31 12.06 -0.32
CA THR A 246 -3.10 12.87 -0.11
C THR A 246 -1.83 12.05 0.01
N ASN A 247 -1.93 10.78 0.45
CA ASN A 247 -0.84 9.83 0.58
C ASN A 247 -1.24 8.46 -0.02
N SER A 248 -1.44 8.42 -1.32
CA SER A 248 -2.02 7.28 -2.03
C SER A 248 -1.20 5.98 -1.94
N ARG A 249 0.08 6.04 -1.58
CA ARG A 249 0.96 4.86 -1.44
C ARG A 249 0.94 4.25 -0.04
N LEU A 250 0.29 4.88 0.91
CA LEU A 250 0.19 4.37 2.27
C LEU A 250 -0.81 3.19 2.30
N SER A 251 -0.37 2.03 2.77
CA SER A 251 -1.19 0.81 2.80
C SER A 251 -2.14 0.76 4.00
N VAL A 252 -1.79 1.42 5.10
CA VAL A 252 -2.63 1.56 6.29
C VAL A 252 -2.67 3.03 6.69
N SER A 253 -3.83 3.65 6.62
CA SER A 253 -4.01 5.08 6.86
C SER A 253 -5.07 5.36 7.93
N ARG A 254 -5.01 6.56 8.50
CA ARG A 254 -6.03 7.09 9.40
C ARG A 254 -7.16 7.70 8.59
N VAL A 255 -8.36 7.57 9.12
CA VAL A 255 -9.58 8.17 8.60
C VAL A 255 -10.20 8.96 9.73
N ARG A 256 -10.50 10.24 9.49
CA ARG A 256 -11.17 11.09 10.47
C ARG A 256 -12.62 10.65 10.62
N LYS A 257 -13.23 10.98 11.74
CA LYS A 257 -14.64 10.68 11.98
C LYS A 257 -15.56 11.29 10.91
N GLU A 258 -15.30 12.53 10.52
CA GLU A 258 -16.07 13.24 9.49
C GLU A 258 -15.95 12.55 8.10
N GLU A 259 -14.74 12.06 7.77
CA GLU A 259 -14.47 11.31 6.54
C GLU A 259 -15.18 9.95 6.56
N TRP A 260 -15.13 9.27 7.71
CA TRP A 260 -15.83 8.01 7.94
C TRP A 260 -17.34 8.19 7.79
N ASP A 261 -17.93 9.14 8.52
CA ASP A 261 -19.37 9.41 8.50
C ASP A 261 -19.86 9.80 7.09
N PHE A 262 -19.03 10.55 6.36
CA PHE A 262 -19.35 10.93 4.99
C PHE A 262 -19.37 9.71 4.03
N ILE A 263 -18.35 8.86 4.11
CA ILE A 263 -18.29 7.64 3.29
C ILE A 263 -19.44 6.70 3.63
N MET A 264 -19.79 6.55 4.91
CA MET A 264 -20.94 5.74 5.32
C MET A 264 -22.27 6.27 4.75
N LYS A 265 -22.43 7.60 4.68
CA LYS A 265 -23.60 8.19 3.99
C LYS A 265 -23.64 7.88 2.50
N LEU A 266 -22.48 7.84 1.83
CA LEU A 266 -22.43 7.46 0.40
C LEU A 266 -22.88 6.00 0.20
N VAL A 267 -22.51 5.09 1.10
CA VAL A 267 -22.96 3.70 1.08
C VAL A 267 -24.46 3.60 1.29
N ASP A 268 -25.01 4.34 2.28
CA ASP A 268 -26.45 4.29 2.60
C ASP A 268 -27.33 4.88 1.49
N VAL A 269 -26.82 5.86 0.74
CA VAL A 269 -27.53 6.45 -0.41
C VAL A 269 -27.56 5.45 -1.58
N ALA A 270 -26.44 4.76 -1.86
CA ALA A 270 -26.40 3.73 -2.90
C ALA A 270 -27.44 2.63 -2.62
N ASN A 271 -27.49 2.11 -1.39
CA ASN A 271 -28.41 1.06 -0.99
C ASN A 271 -29.90 1.45 -1.03
N LYS A 272 -30.23 2.77 -0.99
CA LYS A 272 -31.61 3.24 -1.13
C LYS A 272 -32.07 3.30 -2.55
N ASN A 273 -31.18 3.64 -3.49
CA ASN A 273 -31.51 3.74 -4.90
C ASN A 273 -31.79 2.37 -5.54
N ASP A 274 -31.09 1.33 -5.07
CA ASP A 274 -31.26 -0.04 -5.55
C ASP A 274 -32.57 -0.72 -5.07
N LYS A 275 -33.19 -0.20 -4.00
CA LYS A 275 -34.46 -0.73 -3.47
C LYS A 275 -35.71 -0.04 -4.06
N THR A 276 -35.50 0.93 -4.95
CA THR A 276 -36.61 1.74 -5.55
C THR A 276 -36.80 1.45 -7.03
N GLU A 277 -36.01 0.59 -7.65
CA GLU A 277 -36.22 0.00 -8.97
C GLU A 277 -36.76 -1.44 -8.85
#